data_9bd61b1c39f6bd49d0c6c600d9caa249
#
_entry.id   9bd61b1c39f6bd49d0c6c600d9caa249
#
_cell.length_a   1.000
_cell.length_b   1.000
_cell.length_c   1.000
_cell.angle_alpha   90.00
_cell.angle_beta   90.00
_cell.angle_gamma   90.00
#
_symmetry.space_group_name_H-M   'P 1'
#
loop_
_entity.id
_entity.type
_entity.pdbx_description
1 polymer ?
#
loop_
_entity_poly.entity_id
_entity_poly.type
_entity_poly.pdbx_seq_one_letter_code
_entity_poly.pdbx_strand_id
1 'polypeptide(L)'
;MDLAIIILAAGKGTRMGLTEKPKVMAELAGKPLLGHVIEAIIPLKPKHIIPVIGFKKEMVEAYLSLHFPTLSPAYQLQQLGTGHAVMQAKERLQNFSGHVLILTGDTPLIQTATLQQLLSQTNLLPTIPDAITVTTFLDEPKGYGRILRSSNGDFIGIVEEKDASEAQKAIQEINTGMFLVRSDALFKALDNISNENAQGEYYLTDIIGYLHGTQHTVYAIPSLQASEFMGINTLQELESAEQVYAELVMRKN
;
A
#
# COMPACT_ATOMS: atom_id res chain seq x y z
N MET A 1 13.53 -12.35 9.36
CA MET A 1 12.45 -12.50 8.35
C MET A 1 12.96 -11.97 7.02
N ASP A 2 12.93 -12.78 5.95
CA ASP A 2 13.25 -12.31 4.61
C ASP A 2 12.13 -11.39 4.11
N LEU A 3 12.49 -10.22 3.59
CA LEU A 3 11.55 -9.18 3.18
C LEU A 3 11.73 -8.84 1.71
N ALA A 4 10.64 -8.80 0.97
CA ALA A 4 10.53 -8.14 -0.32
C ALA A 4 9.53 -6.99 -0.21
N ILE A 5 9.68 -5.94 -1.02
CA ILE A 5 8.78 -4.78 -1.01
C ILE A 5 8.26 -4.52 -2.42
N ILE A 6 6.95 -4.36 -2.54
CA ILE A 6 6.26 -3.93 -3.75
C ILE A 6 5.70 -2.53 -3.51
N ILE A 7 5.99 -1.58 -4.42
CA ILE A 7 5.47 -0.21 -4.35
C ILE A 7 4.50 0.00 -5.50
N LEU A 8 3.24 0.28 -5.20
CA LEU A 8 2.20 0.54 -6.20
C LEU A 8 2.33 1.99 -6.71
N ALA A 9 2.80 2.14 -7.94
CA ALA A 9 3.09 3.44 -8.56
C ALA A 9 2.55 3.54 -10.01
N ALA A 10 1.57 2.68 -10.39
CA ALA A 10 1.09 2.58 -11.77
C ALA A 10 -0.13 3.46 -12.09
N GLY A 11 -0.77 4.03 -11.06
CA GLY A 11 -2.03 4.76 -11.20
C GLY A 11 -1.91 6.12 -11.90
N LYS A 12 -3.00 6.53 -12.58
CA LYS A 12 -3.09 7.82 -13.30
C LYS A 12 -3.16 9.03 -12.37
N GLY A 13 -3.77 8.89 -11.17
CA GLY A 13 -3.94 9.99 -10.23
C GLY A 13 -4.84 11.11 -10.73
N THR A 14 -5.94 10.78 -11.40
CA THR A 14 -6.85 11.74 -12.05
C THR A 14 -7.40 12.83 -11.13
N ARG A 15 -7.54 12.54 -9.83
CA ARG A 15 -8.06 13.49 -8.82
C ARG A 15 -7.14 14.70 -8.57
N MET A 16 -5.84 14.59 -8.84
CA MET A 16 -4.90 15.71 -8.73
C MET A 16 -4.95 16.67 -9.93
N GLY A 17 -5.69 16.32 -10.99
CA GLY A 17 -5.70 17.10 -12.24
C GLY A 17 -4.38 17.07 -13.02
N LEU A 18 -3.42 16.24 -12.63
CA LEU A 18 -2.13 16.10 -13.30
C LEU A 18 -2.29 15.20 -14.52
N THR A 19 -2.45 15.81 -15.71
CA THR A 19 -2.53 15.06 -16.98
C THR A 19 -1.16 14.72 -17.56
N GLU A 20 -0.14 15.52 -17.23
CA GLU A 20 1.19 15.45 -17.83
C GLU A 20 2.20 14.62 -17.05
N LYS A 21 1.95 14.34 -15.78
CA LYS A 21 2.84 13.50 -14.95
C LYS A 21 2.05 12.52 -14.07
N PRO A 22 2.63 11.33 -13.75
CA PRO A 22 2.00 10.41 -12.79
C PRO A 22 1.91 11.05 -11.41
N LYS A 23 0.86 10.72 -10.66
CA LYS A 23 0.67 11.22 -9.29
C LYS A 23 1.90 11.04 -8.40
N VAL A 24 2.53 9.88 -8.47
CA VAL A 24 3.71 9.54 -7.68
C VAL A 24 4.95 10.39 -7.99
N MET A 25 4.90 11.14 -9.10
CA MET A 25 5.92 12.13 -9.49
C MET A 25 5.55 13.57 -9.09
N ALA A 26 4.40 13.79 -8.43
CA ALA A 26 4.16 15.06 -7.73
C ALA A 26 5.22 15.25 -6.65
N GLU A 27 5.59 16.49 -6.37
CA GLU A 27 6.71 16.79 -5.48
C GLU A 27 6.22 17.26 -4.12
N LEU A 28 6.80 16.70 -3.07
CA LEU A 28 6.71 17.16 -1.70
C LEU A 28 8.11 17.64 -1.29
N ALA A 29 8.24 18.89 -0.89
CA ALA A 29 9.53 19.50 -0.53
C ALA A 29 10.63 19.29 -1.60
N GLY A 30 10.28 19.41 -2.87
CA GLY A 30 11.21 19.31 -4.00
C GLY A 30 11.63 17.88 -4.38
N LYS A 31 10.99 16.86 -3.83
CA LYS A 31 11.25 15.45 -4.14
C LYS A 31 9.95 14.73 -4.52
N PRO A 32 9.93 13.88 -5.58
CA PRO A 32 8.77 13.07 -5.93
C PRO A 32 8.24 12.23 -4.74
N LEU A 33 6.90 12.09 -4.63
CA LEU A 33 6.26 11.27 -3.59
C LEU A 33 6.88 9.86 -3.52
N LEU A 34 7.09 9.24 -4.69
CA LEU A 34 7.73 7.93 -4.78
C LEU A 34 9.14 7.91 -4.17
N GLY A 35 9.90 8.98 -4.33
CA GLY A 35 11.24 9.10 -3.77
C GLY A 35 11.26 9.05 -2.24
N HIS A 36 10.32 9.73 -1.59
CA HIS A 36 10.16 9.68 -0.13
C HIS A 36 9.84 8.25 0.34
N VAL A 37 8.92 7.56 -0.35
CA VAL A 37 8.56 6.17 -0.01
C VAL A 37 9.77 5.24 -0.16
N ILE A 38 10.53 5.35 -1.27
CA ILE A 38 11.71 4.51 -1.51
C ILE A 38 12.77 4.76 -0.43
N GLU A 39 13.05 6.00 -0.08
CA GLU A 39 14.03 6.32 0.97
C GLU A 39 13.62 5.77 2.34
N ALA A 40 12.32 5.77 2.67
CA ALA A 40 11.83 5.23 3.93
C ALA A 40 11.99 3.70 4.05
N ILE A 41 11.98 2.97 2.93
CA ILE A 41 12.06 1.51 2.93
C ILE A 41 13.47 0.94 2.76
N ILE A 42 14.41 1.67 2.16
CA ILE A 42 15.80 1.22 1.98
C ILE A 42 16.46 0.78 3.29
N PRO A 43 16.30 1.49 4.43
CA PRO A 43 16.91 1.09 5.69
C PRO A 43 16.36 -0.23 6.28
N LEU A 44 15.24 -0.75 5.78
CA LEU A 44 14.72 -2.08 6.14
C LEU A 44 15.56 -3.21 5.54
N LYS A 45 16.45 -2.90 4.60
CA LYS A 45 17.35 -3.84 3.89
C LYS A 45 16.60 -5.02 3.26
N PRO A 46 15.53 -4.78 2.49
CA PRO A 46 14.80 -5.86 1.84
C PRO A 46 15.68 -6.54 0.77
N LYS A 47 15.40 -7.82 0.49
CA LYS A 47 16.05 -8.56 -0.60
C LYS A 47 15.64 -8.06 -1.99
N HIS A 48 14.39 -7.59 -2.11
CA HIS A 48 13.84 -7.05 -3.35
C HIS A 48 13.03 -5.80 -3.05
N ILE A 49 13.18 -4.77 -3.89
CA ILE A 49 12.29 -3.61 -3.97
C ILE A 49 11.80 -3.54 -5.42
N ILE A 50 10.50 -3.65 -5.61
CA ILE A 50 9.87 -3.73 -6.93
C ILE A 50 8.82 -2.61 -7.05
N PRO A 51 9.18 -1.45 -7.62
CA PRO A 51 8.19 -0.46 -8.02
C PRO A 51 7.33 -1.02 -9.17
N VAL A 52 6.01 -1.00 -9.02
CA VAL A 52 5.09 -1.33 -10.11
C VAL A 52 4.63 -0.03 -10.74
N ILE A 53 5.05 0.21 -11.97
CA ILE A 53 4.81 1.45 -12.71
C ILE A 53 3.91 1.21 -13.92
N GLY A 54 3.25 2.24 -14.43
CA GLY A 54 2.30 2.08 -15.53
C GLY A 54 2.04 3.38 -16.29
N PHE A 55 1.14 4.21 -15.82
CA PHE A 55 0.84 5.49 -16.48
C PHE A 55 2.08 6.36 -16.59
N LYS A 56 2.40 6.81 -17.83
CA LYS A 56 3.61 7.60 -18.15
C LYS A 56 4.87 7.04 -17.49
N LYS A 57 5.02 5.73 -17.58
CA LYS A 57 6.10 4.95 -16.96
C LYS A 57 7.50 5.47 -17.27
N GLU A 58 7.70 6.05 -18.45
CA GLU A 58 8.98 6.58 -18.91
C GLU A 58 9.53 7.67 -17.96
N MET A 59 8.64 8.49 -17.38
CA MET A 59 9.04 9.51 -16.41
C MET A 59 9.51 8.89 -15.10
N VAL A 60 8.79 7.86 -14.63
CA VAL A 60 9.14 7.14 -13.40
C VAL A 60 10.44 6.35 -13.60
N GLU A 61 10.59 5.68 -14.76
CA GLU A 61 11.83 4.97 -15.13
C GLU A 61 13.04 5.89 -15.15
N ALA A 62 12.92 7.07 -15.78
CA ALA A 62 13.99 8.06 -15.82
C ALA A 62 14.40 8.47 -14.39
N TYR A 63 13.43 8.74 -13.51
CA TYR A 63 13.69 9.08 -12.13
C TYR A 63 14.37 7.93 -11.36
N LEU A 64 13.84 6.70 -11.48
CA LEU A 64 14.42 5.53 -10.84
C LEU A 64 15.85 5.26 -11.32
N SER A 65 16.08 5.33 -12.63
CA SER A 65 17.42 5.11 -13.22
C SER A 65 18.45 6.11 -12.73
N LEU A 66 18.03 7.36 -12.49
CA LEU A 66 18.93 8.42 -12.02
C LEU A 66 19.22 8.32 -10.52
N HIS A 67 18.17 8.08 -9.70
CA HIS A 67 18.28 8.18 -8.23
C HIS A 67 18.38 6.83 -7.53
N PHE A 68 17.87 5.75 -8.14
CA PHE A 68 17.79 4.40 -7.56
C PHE A 68 18.14 3.33 -8.61
N PRO A 69 19.35 3.39 -9.22
CA PRO A 69 19.70 2.57 -10.40
C PRO A 69 19.71 1.04 -10.15
N THR A 70 19.70 0.62 -8.90
CA THR A 70 19.60 -0.80 -8.52
C THR A 70 18.18 -1.34 -8.54
N LEU A 71 17.17 -0.46 -8.61
CA LEU A 71 15.78 -0.88 -8.64
C LEU A 71 15.33 -1.19 -10.07
N SER A 72 14.63 -2.30 -10.22
CA SER A 72 14.09 -2.75 -11.50
C SER A 72 12.56 -2.79 -11.41
N PRO A 73 11.82 -1.89 -12.10
CA PRO A 73 10.38 -1.82 -11.99
C PRO A 73 9.67 -2.97 -12.70
N ALA A 74 8.49 -3.36 -12.21
CA ALA A 74 7.52 -4.16 -12.95
C ALA A 74 6.50 -3.24 -13.64
N TYR A 75 5.84 -3.73 -14.70
CA TYR A 75 5.00 -2.89 -15.56
C TYR A 75 3.55 -3.30 -15.52
N GLN A 76 2.68 -2.42 -15.07
CA GLN A 76 1.24 -2.54 -15.20
C GLN A 76 0.78 -1.74 -16.44
N LEU A 77 0.74 -2.37 -17.59
CA LEU A 77 0.37 -1.69 -18.85
C LEU A 77 -1.13 -1.38 -18.94
N GLN A 78 -1.97 -2.20 -18.32
CA GLN A 78 -3.41 -1.99 -18.17
C GLN A 78 -3.74 -1.78 -16.70
N GLN A 79 -4.37 -0.66 -16.36
CA GLN A 79 -4.74 -0.33 -14.98
C GLN A 79 -6.02 -1.07 -14.60
N LEU A 80 -5.91 -2.37 -14.27
CA LEU A 80 -7.02 -3.24 -13.89
C LEU A 80 -7.15 -3.42 -12.36
N GLY A 81 -6.69 -2.45 -11.60
CA GLY A 81 -6.80 -2.43 -10.14
C GLY A 81 -5.49 -2.72 -9.39
N THR A 82 -5.55 -2.59 -8.07
CA THR A 82 -4.38 -2.71 -7.19
C THR A 82 -3.87 -4.15 -7.06
N GLY A 83 -4.76 -5.14 -7.05
CA GLY A 83 -4.40 -6.57 -7.10
C GLY A 83 -3.67 -6.91 -8.39
N HIS A 84 -4.20 -6.42 -9.54
CA HIS A 84 -3.53 -6.60 -10.82
C HIS A 84 -2.14 -5.95 -10.86
N ALA A 85 -1.94 -4.82 -10.18
CA ALA A 85 -0.61 -4.23 -10.07
C ALA A 85 0.37 -5.14 -9.34
N VAL A 86 -0.04 -5.75 -8.21
CA VAL A 86 0.81 -6.69 -7.45
C VAL A 86 1.12 -7.94 -8.27
N MET A 87 0.18 -8.43 -9.08
CA MET A 87 0.40 -9.59 -9.97
C MET A 87 1.60 -9.37 -10.92
N GLN A 88 1.88 -8.11 -11.33
CA GLN A 88 3.01 -7.80 -12.21
C GLN A 88 4.38 -8.06 -11.56
N ALA A 89 4.44 -8.16 -10.25
CA ALA A 89 5.68 -8.47 -9.52
C ALA A 89 5.91 -9.99 -9.35
N LYS A 90 4.93 -10.85 -9.72
CA LYS A 90 4.95 -12.30 -9.44
C LYS A 90 6.20 -12.99 -9.99
N GLU A 91 6.57 -12.75 -11.24
CA GLU A 91 7.75 -13.38 -11.85
C GLU A 91 9.05 -13.04 -11.13
N ARG A 92 9.17 -11.81 -10.62
CA ARG A 92 10.37 -11.34 -9.90
C ARG A 92 10.51 -11.96 -8.52
N LEU A 93 9.42 -12.50 -7.97
CA LEU A 93 9.35 -13.12 -6.65
C LEU A 93 9.08 -14.63 -6.70
N GLN A 94 9.15 -15.27 -7.87
CA GLN A 94 8.83 -16.71 -8.04
C GLN A 94 9.68 -17.64 -7.16
N ASN A 95 10.92 -17.26 -6.86
CA ASN A 95 11.85 -18.02 -6.02
C ASN A 95 12.05 -17.37 -4.64
N PHE A 96 11.25 -16.37 -4.30
CA PHE A 96 11.33 -15.69 -3.02
C PHE A 96 10.44 -16.39 -1.99
N SER A 97 11.06 -16.77 -0.86
CA SER A 97 10.37 -17.29 0.31
C SER A 97 10.54 -16.30 1.47
N GLY A 98 9.47 -15.67 1.89
CA GLY A 98 9.48 -14.66 2.94
C GLY A 98 8.19 -13.85 2.96
N HIS A 99 8.24 -12.65 3.49
CA HIS A 99 7.12 -11.73 3.52
C HIS A 99 7.27 -10.64 2.47
N VAL A 100 6.16 -10.28 1.86
CA VAL A 100 6.06 -9.18 0.90
C VAL A 100 5.32 -8.03 1.58
N LEU A 101 6.03 -6.92 1.78
CA LEU A 101 5.43 -5.66 2.20
C LEU A 101 4.95 -4.92 0.95
N ILE A 102 3.68 -4.58 0.92
CA ILE A 102 3.06 -3.84 -0.18
C ILE A 102 2.71 -2.45 0.33
N LEU A 103 3.17 -1.43 -0.39
CA LEU A 103 2.99 -0.02 -0.09
C LEU A 103 2.45 0.72 -1.31
N THR A 104 1.80 1.84 -1.08
CA THR A 104 1.44 2.76 -2.16
C THR A 104 2.53 3.83 -2.33
N GLY A 105 2.86 4.18 -3.57
CA GLY A 105 3.91 5.17 -3.90
C GLY A 105 3.51 6.62 -3.64
N ASP A 106 2.32 6.85 -3.12
CA ASP A 106 1.74 8.17 -2.83
C ASP A 106 1.57 8.45 -1.33
N THR A 107 2.23 7.68 -0.47
CA THR A 107 2.26 7.87 1.00
C THR A 107 3.63 8.38 1.46
N PRO A 108 4.05 9.61 1.09
CA PRO A 108 5.42 10.09 1.27
C PRO A 108 5.83 10.36 2.72
N LEU A 109 4.85 10.42 3.64
CA LEU A 109 5.09 10.72 5.05
C LEU A 109 5.46 9.49 5.88
N ILE A 110 5.42 8.29 5.29
CA ILE A 110 5.75 7.03 5.97
C ILE A 110 7.19 7.09 6.53
N GLN A 111 7.36 6.67 7.78
CA GLN A 111 8.66 6.69 8.43
C GLN A 111 9.25 5.29 8.54
N THR A 112 10.57 5.18 8.36
CA THR A 112 11.30 3.93 8.57
C THR A 112 11.06 3.33 9.96
N ALA A 113 11.01 4.16 11.00
CA ALA A 113 10.78 3.71 12.37
C ALA A 113 9.41 3.03 12.53
N THR A 114 8.37 3.59 11.93
CA THR A 114 7.01 3.01 11.94
C THR A 114 6.98 1.66 11.22
N LEU A 115 7.65 1.56 10.08
CA LEU A 115 7.79 0.30 9.35
C LEU A 115 8.57 -0.76 10.14
N GLN A 116 9.67 -0.38 10.79
CA GLN A 116 10.44 -1.26 11.66
C GLN A 116 9.62 -1.74 12.86
N GLN A 117 8.85 -0.85 13.47
CA GLN A 117 7.95 -1.19 14.56
C GLN A 117 6.90 -2.20 14.10
N LEU A 118 6.25 -1.96 12.96
CA LEU A 118 5.27 -2.89 12.38
C LEU A 118 5.89 -4.27 12.17
N LEU A 119 7.06 -4.35 11.53
CA LEU A 119 7.76 -5.60 11.29
C LEU A 119 8.15 -6.31 12.60
N SER A 120 8.49 -5.56 13.65
CA SER A 120 8.79 -6.16 14.97
C SER A 120 7.54 -6.68 15.67
N GLN A 121 6.41 -6.00 15.53
CA GLN A 121 5.13 -6.42 16.12
C GLN A 121 4.64 -7.76 15.59
N THR A 122 5.01 -8.15 14.36
CA THR A 122 4.66 -9.48 13.81
C THR A 122 5.14 -10.62 14.69
N ASN A 123 6.28 -10.45 15.36
CA ASN A 123 6.86 -11.46 16.25
C ASN A 123 6.15 -11.55 17.61
N LEU A 124 5.28 -10.59 17.93
CA LEU A 124 4.53 -10.53 19.20
C LEU A 124 3.11 -11.11 19.05
N LEU A 125 2.69 -11.42 17.83
CA LEU A 125 1.38 -12.00 17.57
C LEU A 125 1.32 -13.46 18.07
N PRO A 126 0.12 -13.93 18.50
CA PRO A 126 -0.07 -15.28 19.02
C PRO A 126 0.32 -16.39 18.04
N THR A 127 0.17 -16.12 16.75
CA THR A 127 0.54 -17.01 15.65
C THR A 127 1.27 -16.23 14.56
N ILE A 128 2.11 -16.91 13.77
CA ILE A 128 2.78 -16.31 12.62
C ILE A 128 1.70 -15.92 11.61
N PRO A 129 1.59 -14.64 11.23
CA PRO A 129 0.57 -14.20 10.30
C PRO A 129 0.88 -14.64 8.86
N ASP A 130 -0.17 -15.07 8.15
CA ASP A 130 -0.11 -15.21 6.69
C ASP A 130 -0.28 -13.86 6.00
N ALA A 131 -1.12 -12.99 6.59
CA ALA A 131 -1.28 -11.62 6.15
C ALA A 131 -1.59 -10.65 7.30
N ILE A 132 -1.05 -9.45 7.17
CA ILE A 132 -1.39 -8.29 8.01
C ILE A 132 -1.82 -7.16 7.09
N THR A 133 -2.91 -6.47 7.44
CA THR A 133 -3.20 -5.13 6.93
C THR A 133 -2.98 -4.11 8.04
N VAL A 134 -2.40 -2.97 7.69
CA VAL A 134 -2.31 -1.83 8.61
C VAL A 134 -3.57 -1.01 8.48
N THR A 135 -4.18 -0.67 9.61
CA THR A 135 -5.41 0.12 9.67
C THR A 135 -5.17 1.41 10.44
N THR A 136 -6.08 2.35 10.32
CA THR A 136 -6.15 3.53 11.17
C THR A 136 -7.60 3.98 11.30
N PHE A 137 -7.86 4.95 12.18
CA PHE A 137 -9.19 5.50 12.38
C PHE A 137 -9.24 6.93 11.85
N LEU A 138 -10.28 7.23 11.08
CA LEU A 138 -10.55 8.57 10.55
C LEU A 138 -11.97 8.99 10.91
N ASP A 139 -12.15 10.26 11.27
CA ASP A 139 -13.47 10.86 11.49
C ASP A 139 -14.26 10.92 10.16
N GLU A 140 -13.56 11.22 9.06
CA GLU A 140 -14.11 11.26 7.71
C GLU A 140 -13.43 10.20 6.82
N PRO A 141 -13.88 8.92 6.87
CA PRO A 141 -13.22 7.80 6.19
C PRO A 141 -13.53 7.73 4.68
N LYS A 142 -14.17 8.72 4.09
CA LYS A 142 -14.59 8.75 2.69
C LYS A 142 -13.42 8.48 1.73
N GLY A 143 -13.64 7.56 0.79
CA GLY A 143 -12.67 7.22 -0.25
C GLY A 143 -11.69 6.10 0.13
N TYR A 144 -11.78 5.57 1.34
CA TYR A 144 -10.96 4.44 1.82
C TYR A 144 -11.77 3.15 1.89
N GLY A 145 -11.10 2.02 1.82
CA GLY A 145 -11.68 0.71 2.17
C GLY A 145 -11.96 0.64 3.67
N ARG A 146 -13.06 -0.01 4.06
CA ARG A 146 -13.48 -0.19 5.47
C ARG A 146 -13.09 -1.56 5.98
N ILE A 147 -12.62 -1.60 7.22
CA ILE A 147 -12.28 -2.84 7.92
C ILE A 147 -13.57 -3.50 8.42
N LEU A 148 -13.77 -4.73 8.00
CA LEU A 148 -14.92 -5.52 8.44
C LEU A 148 -14.51 -6.42 9.61
N ARG A 149 -15.32 -6.37 10.68
CA ARG A 149 -15.14 -7.21 11.87
C ARG A 149 -16.39 -8.03 12.13
N SER A 150 -16.19 -9.25 12.63
CA SER A 150 -17.29 -10.10 13.12
C SER A 150 -17.92 -9.51 14.39
N SER A 151 -19.03 -10.08 14.83
CA SER A 151 -19.67 -9.74 16.13
C SER A 151 -18.74 -9.93 17.33
N ASN A 152 -17.72 -10.77 17.19
CA ASN A 152 -16.71 -11.03 18.23
C ASN A 152 -15.49 -10.09 18.13
N GLY A 153 -15.48 -9.18 17.13
CA GLY A 153 -14.38 -8.26 16.87
C GLY A 153 -13.26 -8.81 15.97
N ASP A 154 -13.36 -10.06 15.49
CA ASP A 154 -12.37 -10.66 14.62
C ASP A 154 -12.34 -9.96 13.25
N PHE A 155 -11.15 -9.74 12.71
CA PHE A 155 -10.97 -9.20 11.38
C PHE A 155 -11.37 -10.24 10.32
N ILE A 156 -12.35 -9.89 9.47
CA ILE A 156 -12.91 -10.82 8.49
C ILE A 156 -12.76 -10.36 7.03
N GLY A 157 -12.40 -9.11 6.79
CA GLY A 157 -12.24 -8.61 5.43
C GLY A 157 -12.19 -7.09 5.34
N ILE A 158 -12.10 -6.61 4.11
CA ILE A 158 -12.10 -5.20 3.76
C ILE A 158 -13.15 -5.01 2.66
N VAL A 159 -13.96 -3.97 2.76
CA VAL A 159 -14.87 -3.55 1.68
C VAL A 159 -14.43 -2.20 1.14
N GLU A 160 -14.30 -2.10 -0.19
CA GLU A 160 -13.96 -0.84 -0.85
C GLU A 160 -15.13 0.15 -0.78
N GLU A 161 -14.82 1.46 -0.75
CA GLU A 161 -15.83 2.54 -0.62
C GLU A 161 -17.00 2.39 -1.60
N LYS A 162 -16.74 1.99 -2.85
CA LYS A 162 -17.75 1.90 -3.90
C LYS A 162 -18.65 0.69 -3.80
N ASP A 163 -18.21 -0.34 -3.11
CA ASP A 163 -18.95 -1.58 -2.87
C ASP A 163 -19.59 -1.61 -1.48
N ALA A 164 -19.27 -0.64 -0.62
CA ALA A 164 -19.74 -0.55 0.75
C ALA A 164 -21.21 -0.11 0.83
N SER A 165 -22.01 -0.80 1.63
CA SER A 165 -23.35 -0.36 2.05
C SER A 165 -23.25 0.92 2.91
N GLU A 166 -24.36 1.64 3.10
CA GLU A 166 -24.39 2.85 3.94
C GLU A 166 -23.96 2.56 5.38
N ALA A 167 -24.33 1.40 5.93
CA ALA A 167 -23.87 0.98 7.25
C ALA A 167 -22.36 0.75 7.30
N GLN A 168 -21.78 0.15 6.25
CA GLN A 168 -20.35 -0.08 6.16
C GLN A 168 -19.57 1.23 5.96
N LYS A 169 -20.09 2.19 5.20
CA LYS A 169 -19.49 3.52 5.03
C LYS A 169 -19.33 4.29 6.32
N ALA A 170 -20.19 4.03 7.33
CA ALA A 170 -20.09 4.63 8.66
C ALA A 170 -18.94 4.08 9.53
N ILE A 171 -18.29 2.99 9.12
CA ILE A 171 -17.14 2.43 9.82
C ILE A 171 -15.95 3.40 9.70
N GLN A 172 -15.37 3.80 10.83
CA GLN A 172 -14.24 4.72 10.89
C GLN A 172 -12.88 4.03 10.75
N GLU A 173 -12.80 2.70 11.00
CA GLU A 173 -11.57 1.95 10.79
C GLU A 173 -11.36 1.69 9.31
N ILE A 174 -10.26 2.22 8.77
CA ILE A 174 -9.95 2.19 7.35
C ILE A 174 -8.71 1.32 7.06
N ASN A 175 -8.68 0.80 5.83
CA ASN A 175 -7.49 0.21 5.24
C ASN A 175 -6.54 1.31 4.75
N THR A 176 -5.30 1.27 5.20
CA THR A 176 -4.26 2.23 4.78
C THR A 176 -3.67 1.92 3.41
N GLY A 177 -3.98 0.75 2.83
CA GLY A 177 -3.34 0.25 1.61
C GLY A 177 -1.99 -0.43 1.84
N MET A 178 -1.57 -0.56 3.11
CA MET A 178 -0.34 -1.28 3.46
C MET A 178 -0.66 -2.71 3.90
N PHE A 179 0.04 -3.67 3.28
CA PHE A 179 -0.09 -5.09 3.57
C PHE A 179 1.28 -5.73 3.77
N LEU A 180 1.37 -6.65 4.73
CA LEU A 180 2.51 -7.55 4.87
C LEU A 180 1.97 -8.98 4.73
N VAL A 181 2.36 -9.68 3.67
CA VAL A 181 1.77 -10.98 3.33
C VAL A 181 2.87 -11.98 3.04
N ARG A 182 2.73 -13.20 3.51
CA ARG A 182 3.64 -14.30 3.15
C ARG A 182 3.57 -14.55 1.64
N SER A 183 4.71 -14.69 0.98
CA SER A 183 4.79 -14.66 -0.50
C SER A 183 3.96 -15.75 -1.18
N ASP A 184 3.96 -16.98 -0.64
CA ASP A 184 3.15 -18.08 -1.16
C ASP A 184 1.65 -17.86 -0.99
N ALA A 185 1.22 -17.34 0.17
CA ALA A 185 -0.16 -16.99 0.45
C ALA A 185 -0.64 -15.82 -0.45
N LEU A 186 0.22 -14.79 -0.65
CA LEU A 186 -0.08 -13.65 -1.51
C LEU A 186 -0.41 -14.07 -2.93
N PHE A 187 0.51 -14.79 -3.58
CA PHE A 187 0.31 -15.12 -5.00
C PHE A 187 -0.80 -16.14 -5.21
N LYS A 188 -0.99 -17.08 -4.27
CA LYS A 188 -2.15 -17.97 -4.28
C LYS A 188 -3.46 -17.20 -4.15
N ALA A 189 -3.53 -16.21 -3.27
CA ALA A 189 -4.73 -15.38 -3.13
C ALA A 189 -4.98 -14.55 -4.38
N LEU A 190 -3.95 -13.91 -4.96
CA LEU A 190 -4.06 -13.12 -6.20
C LEU A 190 -4.55 -13.95 -7.40
N ASP A 191 -4.21 -15.23 -7.47
CA ASP A 191 -4.72 -16.13 -8.53
C ASP A 191 -6.21 -16.48 -8.35
N ASN A 192 -6.84 -16.14 -7.20
CA ASN A 192 -8.21 -16.49 -6.86
C ASN A 192 -9.15 -15.29 -6.59
N ILE A 193 -8.65 -14.06 -6.68
CA ILE A 193 -9.54 -12.88 -6.65
C ILE A 193 -10.14 -12.63 -8.04
N SER A 194 -11.31 -11.98 -8.07
CA SER A 194 -12.00 -11.61 -9.31
C SER A 194 -12.08 -10.09 -9.46
N ASN A 195 -12.58 -9.64 -10.60
CA ASN A 195 -12.92 -8.23 -10.84
C ASN A 195 -14.43 -7.99 -10.92
N GLU A 196 -15.22 -8.88 -10.34
CA GLU A 196 -16.69 -8.79 -10.28
C GLU A 196 -17.11 -7.84 -9.14
N ASN A 197 -16.87 -6.54 -9.31
CA ASN A 197 -17.16 -5.49 -8.34
C ASN A 197 -17.58 -4.19 -9.04
N ALA A 198 -17.93 -3.16 -8.31
CA ALA A 198 -18.44 -1.89 -8.82
C ALA A 198 -17.49 -1.18 -9.80
N GLN A 199 -16.19 -1.46 -9.76
CA GLN A 199 -15.19 -0.83 -10.64
C GLN A 199 -14.70 -1.75 -11.77
N GLY A 200 -15.02 -3.05 -11.74
CA GLY A 200 -14.47 -4.03 -12.68
C GLY A 200 -12.95 -4.24 -12.50
N GLU A 201 -12.42 -4.03 -11.30
CA GLU A 201 -10.99 -4.04 -10.99
C GLU A 201 -10.63 -5.20 -10.05
N TYR A 202 -9.43 -5.76 -10.19
CA TYR A 202 -8.86 -6.68 -9.20
C TYR A 202 -8.41 -5.90 -7.97
N TYR A 203 -9.20 -5.92 -6.92
CA TYR A 203 -8.86 -5.25 -5.67
C TYR A 203 -7.83 -6.05 -4.86
N LEU A 204 -6.75 -5.41 -4.42
CA LEU A 204 -5.79 -6.06 -3.53
C LEU A 204 -6.43 -6.45 -2.19
N THR A 205 -7.40 -5.69 -1.74
CA THR A 205 -8.14 -5.92 -0.50
C THR A 205 -8.88 -7.26 -0.47
N ASP A 206 -9.24 -7.81 -1.64
CA ASP A 206 -9.96 -9.10 -1.74
C ASP A 206 -9.09 -10.29 -1.33
N ILE A 207 -7.74 -10.16 -1.34
CA ILE A 207 -6.87 -11.22 -0.84
C ILE A 207 -7.16 -11.56 0.62
N ILE A 208 -7.57 -10.56 1.42
CA ILE A 208 -7.86 -10.76 2.84
C ILE A 208 -9.10 -11.65 3.02
N GLY A 209 -10.17 -11.35 2.28
CA GLY A 209 -11.38 -12.20 2.30
C GLY A 209 -11.09 -13.63 1.85
N TYR A 210 -10.29 -13.81 0.79
CA TYR A 210 -9.86 -15.13 0.32
C TYR A 210 -9.03 -15.87 1.38
N LEU A 211 -8.04 -15.23 1.97
CA LEU A 211 -7.17 -15.82 2.98
C LEU A 211 -7.96 -16.19 4.24
N HIS A 212 -8.83 -15.30 4.72
CA HIS A 212 -9.71 -15.60 5.85
C HIS A 212 -10.61 -16.79 5.56
N GLY A 213 -11.26 -16.82 4.39
CA GLY A 213 -12.16 -17.92 3.97
C GLY A 213 -11.45 -19.27 3.78
N THR A 214 -10.13 -19.26 3.54
CA THR A 214 -9.29 -20.47 3.42
C THR A 214 -8.49 -20.77 4.68
N GLN A 215 -8.91 -20.23 5.84
CA GLN A 215 -8.38 -20.50 7.18
C GLN A 215 -6.90 -20.08 7.37
N HIS A 216 -6.42 -19.12 6.58
CA HIS A 216 -5.12 -18.48 6.83
C HIS A 216 -5.25 -17.48 7.99
N THR A 217 -4.16 -17.28 8.70
CA THR A 217 -4.11 -16.34 9.82
C THR A 217 -3.94 -14.91 9.31
N VAL A 218 -4.99 -14.09 9.46
CA VAL A 218 -5.02 -12.69 9.03
C VAL A 218 -5.19 -11.75 10.21
N TYR A 219 -4.45 -10.64 10.23
CA TYR A 219 -4.56 -9.60 11.27
C TYR A 219 -4.78 -8.23 10.67
N ALA A 220 -5.54 -7.41 11.38
CA ALA A 220 -5.62 -5.97 11.16
C ALA A 220 -4.96 -5.27 12.34
N ILE A 221 -3.86 -4.55 12.09
CA ILE A 221 -3.07 -3.87 13.12
C ILE A 221 -3.30 -2.36 12.99
N PRO A 222 -3.94 -1.73 13.99
CA PRO A 222 -4.15 -0.29 13.97
C PRO A 222 -2.85 0.47 14.22
N SER A 223 -2.57 1.45 13.38
CA SER A 223 -1.52 2.45 13.62
C SER A 223 -2.11 3.70 14.24
N LEU A 224 -1.41 4.23 15.25
CA LEU A 224 -1.73 5.53 15.85
C LEU A 224 -1.17 6.71 15.04
N GLN A 225 -0.34 6.44 14.03
CA GLN A 225 0.32 7.43 13.18
C GLN A 225 -0.46 7.61 11.86
N ALA A 226 -1.75 7.98 11.95
CA ALA A 226 -2.63 8.07 10.79
C ALA A 226 -2.03 8.90 9.63
N SER A 227 -1.39 10.03 9.94
CA SER A 227 -0.81 10.93 8.94
C SER A 227 0.28 10.29 8.08
N GLU A 228 1.01 9.29 8.61
CA GLU A 228 2.05 8.59 7.86
C GLU A 228 1.49 7.71 6.74
N PHE A 229 0.24 7.28 6.87
CA PHE A 229 -0.41 6.36 5.92
C PHE A 229 -1.39 7.07 4.98
N MET A 230 -1.50 8.40 5.08
CA MET A 230 -2.40 9.16 4.20
C MET A 230 -1.81 9.27 2.80
N GLY A 231 -2.55 8.72 1.83
CA GLY A 231 -2.21 8.85 0.41
C GLY A 231 -2.54 10.26 -0.10
N ILE A 232 -1.62 10.86 -0.85
CA ILE A 232 -1.82 12.16 -1.49
C ILE A 232 -2.53 11.99 -2.82
N ASN A 233 -3.79 12.40 -2.93
CA ASN A 233 -4.65 12.23 -4.11
C ASN A 233 -5.14 13.54 -4.72
N THR A 234 -5.03 14.66 -3.97
CA THR A 234 -5.46 16.00 -4.37
C THR A 234 -4.38 17.03 -4.07
N LEU A 235 -4.45 18.20 -4.67
CA LEU A 235 -3.52 19.30 -4.37
C LEU A 235 -3.68 19.78 -2.91
N GLN A 236 -4.89 19.75 -2.38
CA GLN A 236 -5.16 20.12 -0.98
C GLN A 236 -4.48 19.13 -0.01
N GLU A 237 -4.53 17.82 -0.29
CA GLU A 237 -3.82 16.82 0.50
C GLU A 237 -2.30 17.00 0.40
N LEU A 238 -1.79 17.44 -0.76
CA LEU A 238 -0.37 17.76 -0.93
C LEU A 238 0.05 18.95 -0.06
N GLU A 239 -0.72 20.04 -0.06
CA GLU A 239 -0.47 21.21 0.79
C GLU A 239 -0.50 20.84 2.28
N SER A 240 -1.45 20.00 2.69
CA SER A 240 -1.51 19.50 4.07
C SER A 240 -0.29 18.64 4.41
N ALA A 241 0.15 17.80 3.48
CA ALA A 241 1.34 16.96 3.66
C ALA A 241 2.63 17.79 3.77
N GLU A 242 2.74 18.94 3.08
CA GLU A 242 3.89 19.86 3.21
C GLU A 242 4.01 20.40 4.64
N GLN A 243 2.88 20.75 5.28
CA GLN A 243 2.87 21.22 6.66
C GLN A 243 3.36 20.12 7.61
N VAL A 244 2.78 18.90 7.49
CA VAL A 244 3.18 17.76 8.32
C VAL A 244 4.67 17.40 8.10
N TYR A 245 5.13 17.42 6.84
CA TYR A 245 6.51 17.15 6.51
C TYR A 245 7.47 18.15 7.17
N ALA A 246 7.15 19.45 7.12
CA ALA A 246 7.94 20.50 7.77
C ALA A 246 8.06 20.26 9.29
N GLU A 247 6.96 19.87 9.96
CA GLU A 247 6.98 19.53 11.39
C GLU A 247 7.85 18.29 11.68
N LEU A 248 7.77 17.25 10.84
CA LEU A 248 8.60 16.04 10.98
C LEU A 248 10.10 16.35 10.84
N VAL A 249 10.48 17.24 9.92
CA VAL A 249 11.86 17.67 9.75
C VAL A 249 12.35 18.49 10.95
N MET A 250 11.52 19.39 11.49
CA MET A 250 11.88 20.18 12.67
C MET A 250 12.09 19.33 13.91
N ARG A 251 11.36 18.21 14.07
CA ARG A 251 11.51 17.29 15.22
C ARG A 251 12.77 16.42 15.15
N LYS A 252 13.39 16.30 13.97
CA LYS A 252 14.60 15.48 13.77
C LYS A 252 15.90 16.28 13.94
N ASN A 253 15.81 17.60 13.97
CA ASN A 253 16.93 18.54 14.22
C ASN A 253 16.94 19.02 15.68
#